data_e9c165c47455f2d4b25faa1bdb15763e
#
_entry.id   e9c165c47455f2d4b25faa1bdb15763e
#
_cell.length_a   1.000
_cell.length_b   1.000
_cell.length_c   1.000
_cell.angle_alpha   90.00
_cell.angle_beta   90.00
_cell.angle_gamma   90.00
#
_symmetry.space_group_name_H-M   'P 1'
#
loop_
_entity.id
_entity.type
_entity.pdbx_description
1 polymer ?
#
loop_
_entity_poly.entity_id
_entity_poly.type
_entity_poly.pdbx_seq_one_letter_code
_entity_poly.pdbx_strand_id
1 'polypeptide(L)'
;MQRFFFWLGILAALATGCHCAEPAHPVTAAQRDEIQSRVTNHFAHVVMFKPAEGGFDSALAVQLAPLLIQATAATNAAERQMDRPTPTTPLLTLSVHTNLLTIYTNDYPQFSYIWNRTHTGPIESAATTQGVRITLDSRGAPVIWEVLHDSTGAEVIYVAQSLEVLARAEFGPPQAGRKFAVERSQTDAETTVVANVIDDGPAVMGPILYLQADNHDVSALICRCMPAQFQNLLDQQDYELLPANPENRDKNRFSPKPLEQRLRLPSRF
;
A
#
# COMPACT_ATOMS: atom_id res chain seq x y z
N MET A 1 -65.16 26.25 -28.10
CA MET A 1 -64.45 24.95 -28.21
C MET A 1 -63.01 25.16 -27.86
N GLN A 2 -62.67 24.96 -26.62
CA GLN A 2 -61.32 25.16 -26.10
C GLN A 2 -60.66 23.80 -25.94
N ARG A 3 -59.51 23.54 -26.62
CA ARG A 3 -58.74 22.32 -26.53
C ARG A 3 -57.59 22.56 -25.51
N PHE A 4 -57.67 21.90 -24.36
CA PHE A 4 -56.60 21.81 -23.39
C PHE A 4 -55.57 20.79 -23.87
N PHE A 5 -54.34 21.23 -24.08
CA PHE A 5 -53.17 20.33 -24.24
C PHE A 5 -52.55 20.05 -22.88
N PHE A 6 -52.65 18.81 -22.44
CA PHE A 6 -51.92 18.29 -21.29
C PHE A 6 -50.46 18.00 -21.71
N TRP A 7 -49.53 18.74 -21.17
CA TRP A 7 -48.10 18.42 -21.21
C TRP A 7 -47.81 17.48 -20.06
N LEU A 8 -47.52 16.19 -20.33
CA LEU A 8 -46.93 15.24 -19.40
C LEU A 8 -45.45 15.43 -19.42
N GLY A 9 -44.92 16.15 -18.43
CA GLY A 9 -43.47 16.23 -18.19
C GLY A 9 -42.96 14.92 -17.57
N ILE A 10 -42.16 14.15 -18.32
CA ILE A 10 -41.44 13.00 -17.80
C ILE A 10 -40.21 13.54 -17.03
N LEU A 11 -40.30 13.56 -15.70
CA LEU A 11 -39.14 13.75 -14.82
C LEU A 11 -38.31 12.46 -14.82
N ALA A 12 -37.28 12.39 -15.66
CA ALA A 12 -36.23 11.37 -15.54
C ALA A 12 -35.39 11.71 -14.31
N ALA A 13 -35.67 11.04 -13.20
CA ALA A 13 -34.80 11.08 -12.03
C ALA A 13 -33.46 10.37 -12.37
N LEU A 14 -32.42 11.16 -12.64
CA LEU A 14 -31.06 10.70 -12.69
C LEU A 14 -30.68 10.27 -11.26
N ALA A 15 -30.84 8.99 -10.95
CA ALA A 15 -30.27 8.37 -9.79
C ALA A 15 -28.75 8.29 -10.02
N THR A 16 -28.02 9.36 -9.68
CA THR A 16 -26.58 9.31 -9.49
C THR A 16 -26.33 8.42 -8.28
N GLY A 17 -25.99 7.15 -8.56
CA GLY A 17 -25.58 6.22 -7.53
C GLY A 17 -24.34 6.78 -6.83
N CYS A 18 -24.51 7.34 -5.64
CA CYS A 18 -23.43 7.50 -4.71
C CYS A 18 -22.90 6.09 -4.42
N HIS A 19 -21.79 5.72 -5.02
CA HIS A 19 -20.97 4.63 -4.50
C HIS A 19 -20.45 5.08 -3.13
N CYS A 20 -21.27 4.88 -2.09
CA CYS A 20 -20.77 4.93 -0.73
C CYS A 20 -19.72 3.83 -0.62
N ALA A 21 -18.48 4.19 -0.32
CA ALA A 21 -17.46 3.22 0.06
C ALA A 21 -18.06 2.35 1.17
N GLU A 22 -18.02 1.04 0.97
CA GLU A 22 -18.53 0.08 1.95
C GLU A 22 -17.86 0.37 3.30
N PRO A 23 -18.61 0.47 4.40
CA PRO A 23 -18.00 0.79 5.69
C PRO A 23 -16.99 -0.31 6.04
N ALA A 24 -15.77 0.10 6.39
CA ALA A 24 -14.72 -0.82 6.80
C ALA A 24 -15.21 -1.69 7.97
N HIS A 25 -15.26 -3.00 7.76
CA HIS A 25 -15.68 -3.94 8.79
C HIS A 25 -14.56 -4.13 9.83
N PRO A 26 -14.91 -4.29 11.12
CA PRO A 26 -13.91 -4.58 12.16
C PRO A 26 -13.11 -5.84 11.81
N VAL A 27 -11.80 -5.78 11.98
CA VAL A 27 -10.91 -6.92 11.74
C VAL A 27 -11.09 -7.96 12.83
N THR A 28 -11.43 -9.18 12.45
CA THR A 28 -11.54 -10.32 13.38
C THR A 28 -10.15 -10.78 13.87
N ALA A 29 -10.11 -11.48 15.00
CA ALA A 29 -8.87 -12.08 15.49
C ALA A 29 -8.23 -13.02 14.45
N ALA A 30 -9.03 -13.83 13.75
CA ALA A 30 -8.54 -14.73 12.71
C ALA A 30 -7.91 -13.97 11.52
N GLN A 31 -8.52 -12.88 11.06
CA GLN A 31 -7.94 -12.03 10.01
C GLN A 31 -6.64 -11.37 10.47
N ARG A 32 -6.58 -10.93 11.72
CA ARG A 32 -5.35 -10.39 12.30
C ARG A 32 -4.23 -11.43 12.32
N ASP A 33 -4.52 -12.63 12.83
CA ASP A 33 -3.56 -13.73 12.89
C ASP A 33 -3.09 -14.13 11.47
N GLU A 34 -3.99 -14.17 10.51
CA GLU A 34 -3.66 -14.39 9.10
C GLU A 34 -2.67 -13.34 8.59
N ILE A 35 -2.99 -12.05 8.75
CA ILE A 35 -2.12 -10.95 8.29
C ILE A 35 -0.75 -11.02 8.96
N GLN A 36 -0.73 -11.27 10.29
CA GLN A 36 0.52 -11.34 11.06
C GLN A 36 1.33 -12.62 10.83
N SER A 37 0.73 -13.64 10.22
CA SER A 37 1.40 -14.89 9.85
C SER A 37 1.86 -14.92 8.39
N ARG A 38 1.48 -13.93 7.58
CA ARG A 38 1.95 -13.82 6.19
C ARG A 38 3.46 -13.80 6.16
N VAL A 39 4.04 -14.77 5.51
CA VAL A 39 5.49 -14.88 5.33
C VAL A 39 5.82 -14.71 3.86
N THR A 40 7.03 -14.25 3.58
CA THR A 40 7.62 -14.34 2.25
C THR A 40 7.74 -15.82 1.88
N ASN A 41 6.74 -16.38 1.23
CA ASN A 41 6.95 -17.64 0.56
C ASN A 41 8.04 -17.43 -0.47
N HIS A 42 9.05 -18.29 -0.49
CA HIS A 42 10.07 -18.25 -1.51
C HIS A 42 9.41 -18.51 -2.86
N PHE A 43 9.22 -17.44 -3.61
CA PHE A 43 8.63 -17.51 -4.92
C PHE A 43 9.62 -18.20 -5.84
N ALA A 44 9.25 -19.35 -6.39
CA ALA A 44 10.08 -20.05 -7.38
C ALA A 44 10.21 -19.24 -8.68
N HIS A 45 9.23 -18.38 -8.94
CA HIS A 45 9.15 -17.56 -10.14
C HIS A 45 8.64 -16.17 -9.76
N VAL A 46 9.49 -15.17 -9.87
CA VAL A 46 9.17 -13.79 -9.52
C VAL A 46 9.68 -12.83 -10.59
N VAL A 47 8.97 -11.72 -10.74
CA VAL A 47 9.43 -10.54 -11.48
C VAL A 47 9.61 -9.42 -10.47
N MET A 48 10.72 -8.70 -10.56
CA MET A 48 10.99 -7.51 -9.77
C MET A 48 10.74 -6.25 -10.61
N PHE A 49 9.89 -5.37 -10.10
CA PHE A 49 9.70 -4.06 -10.69
C PHE A 49 10.48 -3.03 -9.86
N LYS A 50 11.24 -2.18 -10.54
CA LYS A 50 12.05 -1.11 -9.95
C LYS A 50 11.78 0.22 -10.65
N PRO A 51 12.05 1.38 -10.00
CA PRO A 51 11.89 2.67 -10.66
C PRO A 51 12.87 2.78 -11.85
N ALA A 52 12.38 3.32 -12.98
CA ALA A 52 13.20 3.66 -14.11
C ALA A 52 14.18 4.79 -13.74
N GLU A 53 15.36 4.76 -14.32
CA GLU A 53 16.38 5.78 -14.08
C GLU A 53 15.97 7.10 -14.78
N GLY A 54 16.10 8.22 -14.05
CA GLY A 54 16.05 9.58 -14.62
C GLY A 54 14.67 10.17 -14.90
N GLY A 55 13.57 9.50 -14.48
CA GLY A 55 12.20 9.93 -14.83
C GLY A 55 11.51 10.88 -13.84
N PHE A 56 12.05 11.14 -12.65
CA PHE A 56 11.37 11.90 -11.61
C PHE A 56 12.30 12.90 -10.92
N ASP A 57 11.83 14.15 -10.75
CA ASP A 57 12.67 15.27 -10.27
C ASP A 57 13.11 15.16 -8.80
N SER A 58 12.38 14.41 -7.97
CA SER A 58 12.73 14.27 -6.56
C SER A 58 13.62 13.07 -6.32
N ALA A 59 14.91 13.30 -6.06
CA ALA A 59 15.87 12.23 -5.72
C ALA A 59 15.44 11.41 -4.51
N LEU A 60 14.85 12.04 -3.48
CA LEU A 60 14.36 11.34 -2.29
C LEU A 60 13.15 10.45 -2.62
N ALA A 61 12.22 10.91 -3.47
CA ALA A 61 11.09 10.10 -3.90
C ALA A 61 11.55 8.87 -4.72
N VAL A 62 12.56 9.01 -5.57
CA VAL A 62 13.16 7.86 -6.30
C VAL A 62 13.84 6.90 -5.33
N GLN A 63 14.58 7.41 -4.36
CA GLN A 63 15.28 6.61 -3.36
C GLN A 63 14.32 5.82 -2.46
N LEU A 64 13.17 6.41 -2.09
CA LEU A 64 12.12 5.80 -1.27
C LEU A 64 11.14 4.96 -2.09
N ALA A 65 11.24 4.95 -3.42
CA ALA A 65 10.36 4.17 -4.27
C ALA A 65 10.49 2.67 -3.97
N PRO A 66 9.36 1.93 -3.83
CA PRO A 66 9.39 0.53 -3.47
C PRO A 66 9.94 -0.35 -4.60
N LEU A 67 10.63 -1.43 -4.26
CA LEU A 67 10.81 -2.55 -5.18
C LEU A 67 9.60 -3.48 -5.02
N LEU A 68 8.92 -3.78 -6.13
CA LEU A 68 7.78 -4.68 -6.11
C LEU A 68 8.23 -6.05 -6.61
N ILE A 69 8.09 -7.08 -5.76
CA ILE A 69 8.36 -8.48 -6.14
C ILE A 69 7.02 -9.17 -6.28
N GLN A 70 6.70 -9.55 -7.50
CA GLN A 70 5.46 -10.24 -7.82
C GLN A 70 5.73 -11.71 -8.12
N ALA A 71 5.01 -12.60 -7.44
CA ALA A 71 4.96 -13.99 -7.82
C ALA A 71 4.26 -14.12 -9.18
N THR A 72 4.87 -14.85 -10.10
CA THR A 72 4.20 -15.24 -11.35
C THR A 72 3.55 -16.60 -11.16
N ALA A 73 2.32 -16.76 -11.67
CA ALA A 73 1.71 -18.07 -11.71
C ALA A 73 2.66 -19.05 -12.42
N ALA A 74 2.77 -20.27 -11.90
CA ALA A 74 3.61 -21.32 -12.48
C ALA A 74 3.04 -21.73 -13.85
N THR A 75 3.25 -20.93 -14.87
CA THR A 75 2.99 -21.29 -16.25
C THR A 75 4.09 -22.24 -16.72
N ASN A 76 3.71 -23.28 -17.45
CA ASN A 76 4.65 -24.23 -18.01
C ASN A 76 5.76 -23.52 -18.82
N ALA A 77 6.98 -24.02 -18.73
CA ALA A 77 8.16 -23.40 -19.37
C ALA A 77 7.99 -23.09 -20.87
N ALA A 78 7.06 -23.78 -21.55
CA ALA A 78 6.72 -23.55 -22.96
C ALA A 78 5.89 -22.27 -23.17
N GLU A 79 5.01 -21.88 -22.23
CA GLU A 79 4.22 -20.64 -22.33
C GLU A 79 5.06 -19.39 -22.08
N ARG A 80 6.13 -19.49 -21.29
CA ARG A 80 7.04 -18.36 -21.00
C ARG A 80 7.79 -17.87 -22.23
N GLN A 81 8.02 -18.74 -23.22
CA GLN A 81 8.69 -18.36 -24.45
C GLN A 81 7.76 -17.59 -25.41
N MET A 82 6.43 -17.74 -25.24
CA MET A 82 5.42 -16.99 -25.99
C MET A 82 5.02 -15.66 -25.34
N ASP A 83 5.09 -15.57 -24.01
CA ASP A 83 4.73 -14.38 -23.21
C ASP A 83 5.95 -13.50 -22.86
N ARG A 84 6.99 -13.52 -23.67
CA ARG A 84 7.96 -12.43 -23.58
C ARG A 84 7.18 -11.15 -23.88
N PRO A 85 7.06 -10.21 -22.91
CA PRO A 85 6.28 -9.01 -23.14
C PRO A 85 6.74 -8.38 -24.44
N THR A 86 5.84 -8.34 -25.41
CA THR A 86 6.06 -7.53 -26.59
C THR A 86 6.29 -6.10 -26.11
N PRO A 87 7.14 -5.30 -26.77
CA PRO A 87 7.47 -3.93 -26.36
C PRO A 87 6.26 -2.98 -26.21
N THR A 88 5.04 -3.48 -26.36
CA THR A 88 3.76 -2.79 -26.26
C THR A 88 3.03 -3.02 -24.93
N THR A 89 3.59 -3.83 -23.97
CA THR A 89 2.99 -3.91 -22.63
C THR A 89 3.15 -2.55 -21.96
N PRO A 90 2.07 -1.87 -21.55
CA PRO A 90 2.20 -0.57 -20.89
C PRO A 90 3.09 -0.72 -19.67
N LEU A 91 4.08 0.15 -19.56
CA LEU A 91 4.98 0.21 -18.42
C LEU A 91 4.13 0.38 -17.16
N LEU A 92 4.41 -0.40 -16.12
CA LEU A 92 3.79 -0.17 -14.83
C LEU A 92 4.11 1.26 -14.39
N THR A 93 3.09 2.00 -13.96
CA THR A 93 3.23 3.40 -13.56
C THR A 93 2.84 3.56 -12.11
N LEU A 94 3.68 4.22 -11.32
CA LEU A 94 3.40 4.59 -9.94
C LEU A 94 3.22 6.09 -9.82
N SER A 95 2.08 6.50 -9.27
CA SER A 95 1.84 7.90 -8.91
C SER A 95 2.43 8.20 -7.55
N VAL A 96 3.17 9.32 -7.43
CA VAL A 96 3.84 9.73 -6.19
C VAL A 96 3.16 10.97 -5.61
N HIS A 97 2.72 10.87 -4.35
CA HIS A 97 2.24 11.99 -3.56
C HIS A 97 3.18 12.25 -2.40
N THR A 98 3.46 13.52 -2.12
CA THR A 98 4.18 13.95 -0.93
C THR A 98 3.26 14.73 -0.01
N ASN A 99 3.32 14.44 1.28
CA ASN A 99 2.55 15.11 2.32
C ASN A 99 3.45 15.39 3.54
N LEU A 100 2.96 16.26 4.43
CA LEU A 100 3.44 16.34 5.81
C LEU A 100 2.36 15.79 6.73
N LEU A 101 2.75 14.90 7.61
CA LEU A 101 1.92 14.41 8.70
C LEU A 101 2.31 15.14 9.97
N THR A 102 1.39 15.90 10.53
CA THR A 102 1.61 16.54 11.84
C THR A 102 1.10 15.63 12.94
N ILE A 103 2.01 15.17 13.82
CA ILE A 103 1.68 14.39 15.03
C ILE A 103 2.10 15.23 16.24
N TYR A 104 1.14 15.53 17.11
CA TYR A 104 1.31 16.50 18.19
C TYR A 104 1.76 17.86 17.62
N THR A 105 3.05 18.20 17.74
CA THR A 105 3.64 19.45 17.26
C THR A 105 4.77 19.22 16.25
N ASN A 106 4.99 17.98 15.84
CA ASN A 106 6.09 17.61 14.95
C ASN A 106 5.56 17.24 13.57
N ASP A 107 6.25 17.67 12.53
CA ASP A 107 5.94 17.35 11.14
C ASP A 107 6.84 16.23 10.64
N TYR A 108 6.22 15.22 10.06
CA TYR A 108 6.86 14.03 9.51
C TYR A 108 6.59 13.94 8.00
N PRO A 109 7.61 13.90 7.14
CA PRO A 109 7.41 13.73 5.71
C PRO A 109 6.75 12.39 5.39
N GLN A 110 5.80 12.40 4.46
CA GLN A 110 5.16 11.21 3.93
C GLN A 110 5.28 11.14 2.42
N PHE A 111 5.53 9.93 1.92
CA PHE A 111 5.55 9.61 0.50
C PHE A 111 4.57 8.48 0.23
N SER A 112 3.62 8.70 -0.66
CA SER A 112 2.64 7.69 -1.07
C SER A 112 2.93 7.27 -2.50
N TYR A 113 3.13 5.97 -2.72
CA TYR A 113 3.32 5.35 -4.03
C TYR A 113 2.09 4.54 -4.35
N ILE A 114 1.41 4.90 -5.44
CA ILE A 114 0.11 4.35 -5.79
C ILE A 114 0.16 3.83 -7.21
N TRP A 115 -0.30 2.61 -7.44
CA TRP A 115 -0.40 1.99 -8.75
C TRP A 115 -1.78 1.43 -8.99
N ASN A 116 -2.19 1.49 -10.25
CA ASN A 116 -3.42 0.86 -10.71
C ASN A 116 -3.08 -0.45 -11.39
N ARG A 117 -3.86 -1.47 -11.16
CA ARG A 117 -3.75 -2.73 -11.85
C ARG A 117 -4.88 -2.84 -12.87
N THR A 118 -4.49 -3.08 -14.10
CA THR A 118 -5.42 -3.56 -15.11
C THR A 118 -5.47 -5.08 -15.00
N HIS A 119 -6.61 -5.61 -14.60
CA HIS A 119 -6.85 -7.04 -14.70
C HIS A 119 -6.93 -7.44 -16.18
N THR A 120 -6.06 -8.34 -16.62
CA THR A 120 -6.11 -8.96 -17.97
C THR A 120 -7.10 -10.14 -18.01
N GLY A 121 -8.20 -10.10 -17.25
CA GLY A 121 -9.22 -11.15 -17.22
C GLY A 121 -10.48 -10.77 -17.99
N PRO A 122 -11.31 -11.76 -18.40
CA PRO A 122 -12.53 -11.53 -19.17
C PRO A 122 -13.68 -10.85 -18.39
N ILE A 123 -13.49 -10.59 -17.10
CA ILE A 123 -14.40 -9.81 -16.28
C ILE A 123 -13.74 -8.45 -16.11
N GLU A 124 -14.38 -7.38 -16.60
CA GLU A 124 -14.04 -5.99 -16.26
C GLU A 124 -14.20 -5.78 -14.74
N SER A 125 -13.31 -6.35 -13.95
CA SER A 125 -13.23 -5.99 -12.54
C SER A 125 -12.61 -4.61 -12.49
N ALA A 126 -13.26 -3.72 -11.75
CA ALA A 126 -12.80 -2.35 -11.54
C ALA A 126 -11.30 -2.34 -11.21
N ALA A 127 -10.53 -1.49 -11.90
CA ALA A 127 -9.11 -1.34 -11.63
C ALA A 127 -8.89 -1.16 -10.14
N THR A 128 -8.22 -2.12 -9.50
CA THR A 128 -7.95 -2.04 -8.07
C THR A 128 -6.74 -1.13 -7.86
N THR A 129 -6.95 -0.05 -7.14
CA THR A 129 -5.88 0.87 -6.75
C THR A 129 -5.15 0.27 -5.56
N GLN A 130 -3.85 0.11 -5.66
CA GLN A 130 -2.97 -0.34 -4.59
C GLN A 130 -1.88 0.68 -4.31
N GLY A 131 -1.22 0.57 -3.16
CA GLY A 131 -0.15 1.48 -2.84
C GLY A 131 0.49 1.23 -1.49
N VAL A 132 1.54 1.99 -1.23
CA VAL A 132 2.18 2.08 0.07
C VAL A 132 2.44 3.53 0.42
N ARG A 133 2.15 3.92 1.66
CA ARG A 133 2.54 5.21 2.21
C ARG A 133 3.65 5.03 3.22
N ILE A 134 4.72 5.76 3.06
CA ILE A 134 5.92 5.73 3.88
C ILE A 134 5.98 7.00 4.70
N THR A 135 6.03 6.88 6.02
CA THR A 135 6.27 8.00 6.93
C THR A 135 7.71 7.95 7.41
N LEU A 136 8.40 9.08 7.33
CA LEU A 136 9.78 9.22 7.78
C LEU A 136 9.83 9.77 9.22
N ASP A 137 10.88 9.40 9.95
CA ASP A 137 11.19 10.00 11.25
C ASP A 137 11.83 11.39 11.09
N SER A 138 12.15 12.02 12.20
CA SER A 138 12.80 13.34 12.24
C SER A 138 14.21 13.37 11.62
N ARG A 139 14.84 12.20 11.41
CA ARG A 139 16.14 12.04 10.75
C ARG A 139 16.01 11.72 9.26
N GLY A 140 14.77 11.57 8.77
CA GLY A 140 14.48 11.19 7.40
C GLY A 140 14.52 9.68 7.13
N ALA A 141 14.56 8.84 8.16
CA ALA A 141 14.50 7.39 8.00
C ALA A 141 13.05 6.89 7.93
N PRO A 142 12.72 5.92 7.07
CA PRO A 142 11.40 5.31 7.02
C PRO A 142 11.08 4.54 8.29
N VAL A 143 9.94 4.84 8.93
CA VAL A 143 9.56 4.21 10.22
C VAL A 143 8.15 3.62 10.23
N ILE A 144 7.26 4.03 9.31
CA ILE A 144 5.91 3.48 9.19
C ILE A 144 5.60 3.28 7.71
N TRP A 145 5.04 2.12 7.38
CA TRP A 145 4.55 1.80 6.04
C TRP A 145 3.10 1.36 6.14
N GLU A 146 2.20 2.13 5.53
CA GLU A 146 0.78 1.85 5.45
C GLU A 146 0.47 1.25 4.08
N VAL A 147 -0.17 0.10 4.05
CA VAL A 147 -0.60 -0.55 2.80
C VAL A 147 -1.99 -0.04 2.42
N LEU A 148 -2.14 0.43 1.19
CA LEU A 148 -3.41 0.82 0.62
C LEU A 148 -4.09 -0.41 0.02
N HIS A 149 -5.29 -0.68 0.46
CA HIS A 149 -6.11 -1.83 0.13
C HIS A 149 -5.46 -3.19 0.41
N ASP A 150 -6.12 -3.93 1.25
CA ASP A 150 -5.88 -5.35 1.51
C ASP A 150 -7.20 -6.09 1.28
N SER A 151 -7.17 -7.30 0.74
CA SER A 151 -8.38 -8.07 0.39
C SER A 151 -9.23 -8.42 1.60
N THR A 152 -8.65 -8.42 2.80
CA THR A 152 -9.39 -8.61 4.06
C THR A 152 -10.17 -7.38 4.50
N GLY A 153 -9.98 -6.23 3.84
CA GLY A 153 -10.51 -4.93 4.26
C GLY A 153 -9.78 -4.31 5.45
N ALA A 154 -8.68 -4.90 5.90
CA ALA A 154 -7.87 -4.39 6.98
C ALA A 154 -6.98 -3.22 6.52
N GLU A 155 -6.71 -2.29 7.44
CA GLU A 155 -5.68 -1.26 7.32
C GLU A 155 -4.34 -1.85 7.78
N VAL A 156 -3.56 -2.40 6.85
CA VAL A 156 -2.32 -3.11 7.16
C VAL A 156 -1.17 -2.11 7.32
N ILE A 157 -0.46 -2.19 8.43
CA ILE A 157 0.67 -1.32 8.76
C ILE A 157 1.90 -2.18 9.11
N TYR A 158 3.06 -1.74 8.64
CA TYR A 158 4.37 -2.23 9.09
C TYR A 158 5.08 -1.08 9.80
N VAL A 159 5.87 -1.38 10.82
CA VAL A 159 6.62 -0.38 11.57
C VAL A 159 8.09 -0.77 11.70
N ALA A 160 8.97 0.22 11.82
CA ALA A 160 10.38 -0.01 12.04
C ALA A 160 10.65 -0.49 13.49
N GLN A 161 11.70 -1.28 13.67
CA GLN A 161 12.14 -1.75 14.98
C GLN A 161 12.45 -0.58 15.93
N SER A 162 13.06 0.49 15.43
CA SER A 162 13.32 1.70 16.23
C SER A 162 12.03 2.31 16.80
N LEU A 163 10.96 2.39 15.98
CA LEU A 163 9.68 2.93 16.44
C LEU A 163 9.03 2.02 17.49
N GLU A 164 9.06 0.70 17.33
CA GLU A 164 8.56 -0.26 18.32
C GLU A 164 9.33 -0.15 19.65
N VAL A 165 10.66 0.02 19.58
CA VAL A 165 11.49 0.22 20.78
C VAL A 165 11.11 1.51 21.51
N LEU A 166 10.91 2.62 20.78
CA LEU A 166 10.48 3.89 21.37
C LEU A 166 9.09 3.79 21.98
N ALA A 167 8.14 3.15 21.27
CA ALA A 167 6.79 2.93 21.80
C ALA A 167 6.80 2.07 23.07
N ARG A 168 7.62 1.02 23.11
CA ARG A 168 7.78 0.19 24.30
C ARG A 168 8.41 0.95 25.46
N ALA A 169 9.35 1.83 25.19
CA ALA A 169 9.97 2.68 26.22
C ALA A 169 8.99 3.69 26.81
N GLU A 170 8.12 4.29 25.98
CA GLU A 170 7.17 5.32 26.43
C GLU A 170 5.89 4.73 27.02
N PHE A 171 5.36 3.65 26.43
CA PHE A 171 4.05 3.09 26.79
C PHE A 171 4.10 1.74 27.50
N GLY A 172 5.27 1.15 27.66
CA GLY A 172 5.44 -0.19 28.22
C GLY A 172 5.21 -1.32 27.20
N PRO A 173 5.03 -2.56 27.68
CA PRO A 173 4.86 -3.73 26.83
C PRO A 173 3.58 -3.66 25.97
N PRO A 174 3.46 -4.54 24.98
CA PRO A 174 2.22 -4.68 24.21
C PRO A 174 1.00 -4.86 25.10
N GLN A 175 -0.11 -4.28 24.72
CA GLN A 175 -1.38 -4.42 25.43
C GLN A 175 -1.93 -5.84 25.30
N ALA A 176 -2.85 -6.23 26.17
CA ALA A 176 -3.47 -7.55 26.16
C ALA A 176 -4.09 -7.83 24.74
N GLY A 177 -3.77 -9.00 24.20
CA GLY A 177 -4.20 -9.40 22.85
C GLY A 177 -3.47 -8.71 21.71
N ARG A 178 -2.36 -8.01 21.99
CA ARG A 178 -1.51 -7.35 21.01
C ARG A 178 -0.12 -7.96 20.97
N LYS A 179 0.48 -7.92 19.78
CA LYS A 179 1.83 -8.42 19.53
C LYS A 179 2.88 -7.34 19.71
N PHE A 180 2.54 -6.08 19.39
CA PHE A 180 3.48 -4.96 19.37
C PHE A 180 3.04 -3.82 20.28
N ALA A 181 4.02 -3.09 20.82
CA ALA A 181 3.77 -1.98 21.75
C ALA A 181 3.13 -0.76 21.06
N VAL A 182 3.38 -0.58 19.76
CA VAL A 182 2.75 0.47 18.94
C VAL A 182 1.25 0.23 18.71
N GLU A 183 0.75 -0.97 18.93
CA GLU A 183 -0.68 -1.27 18.72
C GLU A 183 -1.54 -0.67 19.83
N ARG A 184 -2.72 -0.17 19.48
CA ARG A 184 -3.73 0.25 20.44
C ARG A 184 -4.49 -0.96 20.98
N SER A 185 -5.18 -0.75 22.13
CA SER A 185 -6.09 -1.75 22.68
C SER A 185 -7.17 -2.13 21.65
N GLN A 186 -7.62 -3.37 21.73
CA GLN A 186 -8.66 -3.86 20.86
C GLN A 186 -9.99 -3.14 21.17
N THR A 187 -10.59 -2.59 20.13
CA THR A 187 -11.96 -2.11 20.14
C THR A 187 -12.75 -2.87 19.08
N ASP A 188 -14.04 -3.10 19.28
CA ASP A 188 -14.90 -3.84 18.34
C ASP A 188 -14.98 -3.20 16.93
N ALA A 189 -14.54 -1.94 16.81
CA ALA A 189 -14.56 -1.19 15.56
C ALA A 189 -13.16 -1.01 14.96
N GLU A 190 -12.18 -1.80 15.38
CA GLU A 190 -10.81 -1.62 14.89
C GLU A 190 -10.59 -2.30 13.53
N THR A 191 -10.09 -1.51 12.58
CA THR A 191 -9.76 -1.95 11.23
C THR A 191 -8.25 -2.09 11.01
N THR A 192 -7.43 -1.56 11.95
CA THR A 192 -5.97 -1.47 11.80
C THR A 192 -5.27 -2.72 12.33
N VAL A 193 -4.33 -3.24 11.56
CA VAL A 193 -3.44 -4.35 11.94
C VAL A 193 -2.00 -3.96 11.71
N VAL A 194 -1.18 -4.02 12.76
CA VAL A 194 0.27 -4.01 12.60
C VAL A 194 0.70 -5.42 12.19
N ALA A 195 1.06 -5.58 10.93
CA ALA A 195 1.39 -6.88 10.37
C ALA A 195 2.74 -7.39 10.90
N ASN A 196 3.74 -6.54 10.93
CA ASN A 196 5.06 -6.90 11.43
C ASN A 196 5.87 -5.66 11.84
N VAL A 197 6.90 -5.91 12.65
CA VAL A 197 7.99 -4.99 12.91
C VAL A 197 9.17 -5.42 12.06
N ILE A 198 9.74 -4.50 11.29
CA ILE A 198 10.86 -4.76 10.39
C ILE A 198 12.13 -4.07 10.88
N ASP A 199 13.27 -4.69 10.61
CA ASP A 199 14.55 -4.11 10.98
C ASP A 199 14.77 -2.76 10.29
N ASP A 200 15.42 -1.83 11.00
CA ASP A 200 15.83 -0.56 10.41
C ASP A 200 16.88 -0.81 9.34
N GLY A 201 16.69 -0.21 8.18
CA GLY A 201 17.64 -0.32 7.08
C GLY A 201 18.94 0.46 7.35
N PRO A 202 20.06 0.05 6.77
CA PRO A 202 21.34 0.74 6.91
C PRO A 202 21.38 2.11 6.21
N ALA A 203 20.43 2.39 5.34
CA ALA A 203 20.30 3.62 4.56
C ALA A 203 18.84 3.99 4.35
N VAL A 204 18.61 5.26 4.05
CA VAL A 204 17.27 5.78 3.69
C VAL A 204 16.91 5.22 2.31
N MET A 205 16.08 4.20 2.28
CA MET A 205 15.64 3.51 1.05
C MET A 205 14.18 3.08 1.16
N GLY A 206 13.51 2.95 0.02
CA GLY A 206 12.18 2.37 -0.08
C GLY A 206 12.18 0.88 0.29
N PRO A 207 11.02 0.33 0.63
CA PRO A 207 10.88 -1.07 1.01
C PRO A 207 10.96 -2.01 -0.21
N ILE A 208 11.12 -3.30 0.08
CA ILE A 208 10.76 -4.37 -0.85
C ILE A 208 9.37 -4.86 -0.46
N LEU A 209 8.44 -4.83 -1.41
CA LEU A 209 7.08 -5.31 -1.26
C LEU A 209 6.91 -6.63 -2.00
N TYR A 210 6.47 -7.67 -1.31
CA TYR A 210 6.11 -8.95 -1.90
C TYR A 210 4.61 -8.98 -2.16
N LEU A 211 4.22 -9.16 -3.42
CA LEU A 211 2.83 -9.20 -3.85
C LEU A 211 2.41 -10.65 -4.13
N GLN A 212 1.25 -11.06 -3.64
CA GLN A 212 0.66 -12.37 -3.93
C GLN A 212 0.29 -12.46 -5.42
N ALA A 213 0.32 -13.68 -5.97
CA ALA A 213 0.09 -13.89 -7.40
C ALA A 213 -1.39 -13.73 -7.80
N ASP A 214 -2.30 -14.06 -6.90
CA ASP A 214 -3.74 -14.16 -7.16
C ASP A 214 -4.49 -12.84 -6.92
N ASN A 215 -4.33 -12.26 -5.75
CA ASN A 215 -5.05 -11.05 -5.34
C ASN A 215 -4.15 -9.81 -5.25
N HIS A 216 -2.82 -10.02 -5.34
CA HIS A 216 -1.79 -8.98 -5.27
C HIS A 216 -1.69 -8.23 -3.94
N ASP A 217 -2.26 -8.78 -2.88
CA ASP A 217 -2.04 -8.25 -1.56
C ASP A 217 -0.55 -8.24 -1.21
N VAL A 218 -0.17 -7.28 -0.38
CA VAL A 218 1.16 -7.25 0.17
C VAL A 218 1.29 -8.38 1.18
N SER A 219 1.95 -9.46 0.77
CA SER A 219 2.20 -10.62 1.64
C SER A 219 3.30 -10.34 2.64
N ALA A 220 4.29 -9.54 2.26
CA ALA A 220 5.34 -9.09 3.17
C ALA A 220 5.95 -7.75 2.71
N LEU A 221 6.49 -7.05 3.68
CA LEU A 221 7.28 -5.85 3.48
C LEU A 221 8.56 -6.01 4.29
N ILE A 222 9.69 -5.79 3.65
CA ILE A 222 11.01 -5.83 4.29
C ILE A 222 11.82 -4.58 3.95
N CYS A 223 12.83 -4.26 4.77
CA CYS A 223 13.76 -3.20 4.45
C CYS A 223 14.59 -3.59 3.20
N ARG A 224 15.02 -2.59 2.44
CA ARG A 224 15.89 -2.78 1.28
C ARG A 224 17.35 -2.93 1.72
N CYS A 225 17.60 -3.95 2.55
CA CYS A 225 18.95 -4.26 3.07
C CYS A 225 19.71 -5.26 2.21
N MET A 226 19.14 -5.65 1.07
CA MET A 226 19.71 -6.73 0.26
C MET A 226 20.90 -6.25 -0.56
N PRO A 227 21.99 -7.04 -0.59
CA PRO A 227 23.10 -6.76 -1.48
C PRO A 227 22.60 -6.67 -2.94
N ALA A 228 23.17 -5.74 -3.71
CA ALA A 228 22.85 -5.57 -5.13
C ALA A 228 22.92 -6.87 -5.95
N GLN A 229 23.72 -7.83 -5.48
CA GLN A 229 23.87 -9.16 -6.09
C GLN A 229 22.58 -9.97 -6.15
N PHE A 230 21.68 -9.83 -5.17
CA PHE A 230 20.40 -10.54 -5.20
C PHE A 230 19.44 -9.95 -6.24
N GLN A 231 19.53 -8.65 -6.46
CA GLN A 231 18.70 -7.97 -7.46
C GLN A 231 19.01 -8.42 -8.88
N ASN A 232 20.22 -8.91 -9.13
CA ASN A 232 20.64 -9.39 -10.45
C ASN A 232 20.16 -10.82 -10.79
N LEU A 233 19.60 -11.54 -9.82
CA LEU A 233 19.12 -12.91 -10.00
C LEU A 233 17.64 -12.98 -10.41
N LEU A 234 16.91 -11.87 -10.35
CA LEU A 234 15.50 -11.79 -10.67
C LEU A 234 15.29 -11.17 -12.07
N ASP A 235 14.29 -11.64 -12.78
CA ASP A 235 13.80 -10.92 -13.96
C ASP A 235 13.38 -9.51 -13.53
N GLN A 236 13.94 -8.50 -14.18
CA GLN A 236 13.73 -7.10 -13.81
C GLN A 236 12.93 -6.38 -14.88
N GLN A 237 11.99 -5.56 -14.43
CA GLN A 237 11.25 -4.61 -15.26
C GLN A 237 11.27 -3.24 -14.60
N ASP A 238 11.33 -2.21 -15.41
CA ASP A 238 11.26 -0.85 -14.91
C ASP A 238 9.80 -0.40 -14.82
N TYR A 239 9.49 0.45 -13.85
CA TYR A 239 8.25 1.19 -13.77
C TYR A 239 8.51 2.70 -13.79
N GLU A 240 7.55 3.45 -14.27
CA GLU A 240 7.64 4.90 -14.33
C GLU A 240 7.06 5.54 -13.06
N LEU A 241 7.76 6.54 -12.50
CA LEU A 241 7.26 7.41 -11.44
C LEU A 241 6.64 8.66 -12.05
N LEU A 242 5.39 8.94 -11.74
CA LEU A 242 4.70 10.15 -12.16
C LEU A 242 4.25 10.97 -10.95
N PRO A 243 4.23 12.30 -11.07
CA PRO A 243 3.57 13.12 -10.08
C PRO A 243 2.08 12.76 -10.04
N ALA A 244 1.53 12.68 -8.85
CA ALA A 244 0.15 12.33 -8.69
C ALA A 244 -0.77 13.44 -9.19
N ASN A 245 -1.83 13.04 -9.90
CA ASN A 245 -2.89 13.94 -10.28
C ASN A 245 -3.68 14.38 -9.02
N PRO A 246 -3.74 15.69 -8.72
CA PRO A 246 -4.48 16.21 -7.57
C PRO A 246 -5.96 15.82 -7.57
N GLU A 247 -6.58 15.59 -8.72
CA GLU A 247 -7.99 15.18 -8.85
C GLU A 247 -8.27 13.77 -8.32
N ASN A 248 -7.24 12.92 -8.22
CA ASN A 248 -7.35 11.55 -7.72
C ASN A 248 -7.05 11.43 -6.21
N ARG A 249 -6.79 12.54 -5.53
CA ARG A 249 -6.35 12.53 -4.12
C ARG A 249 -7.37 11.86 -3.19
N ASP A 250 -8.65 12.10 -3.40
CA ASP A 250 -9.72 11.56 -2.55
C ASP A 250 -10.06 10.10 -2.87
N LYS A 251 -9.79 9.65 -4.10
CA LYS A 251 -10.06 8.26 -4.51
C LYS A 251 -9.05 7.26 -3.93
N ASN A 252 -7.85 7.73 -3.62
CA ASN A 252 -6.72 6.91 -3.17
C ASN A 252 -6.46 7.12 -1.67
N ARG A 253 -7.50 7.05 -0.87
CA ARG A 253 -7.42 7.32 0.56
C ARG A 253 -6.94 6.08 1.31
N PHE A 254 -5.80 6.20 2.05
CA PHE A 254 -5.28 5.12 2.88
C PHE A 254 -6.21 4.81 4.05
N SER A 255 -6.46 5.75 4.91
CA SER A 255 -7.43 5.63 6.00
C SER A 255 -8.08 6.96 6.30
N PRO A 256 -9.37 6.97 6.65
CA PRO A 256 -10.03 8.17 7.12
C PRO A 256 -9.58 8.58 8.53
N LYS A 257 -9.01 7.65 9.32
CA LYS A 257 -8.58 7.92 10.69
C LYS A 257 -7.13 8.41 10.72
N PRO A 258 -6.82 9.45 11.50
CA PRO A 258 -5.44 9.88 11.76
C PRO A 258 -4.58 8.75 12.31
N LEU A 259 -3.29 8.77 11.98
CA LEU A 259 -2.36 7.69 12.35
C LEU A 259 -2.22 7.55 13.88
N GLU A 260 -2.24 8.67 14.61
CA GLU A 260 -2.22 8.72 16.08
C GLU A 260 -3.49 8.13 16.74
N GLN A 261 -4.57 7.97 15.98
CA GLN A 261 -5.77 7.25 16.47
C GLN A 261 -5.68 5.75 16.20
N ARG A 262 -4.84 5.34 15.26
CA ARG A 262 -4.65 3.94 14.86
C ARG A 262 -3.48 3.27 15.59
N LEU A 263 -2.44 4.03 15.92
CA LEU A 263 -1.25 3.55 16.59
C LEU A 263 -0.99 4.33 17.90
N ARG A 264 -0.23 3.70 18.79
CA ARG A 264 0.38 4.36 19.97
C ARG A 264 1.73 4.92 19.53
N LEU A 265 1.71 6.14 19.01
CA LEU A 265 2.91 6.79 18.53
C LEU A 265 3.62 7.52 19.66
N PRO A 266 4.94 7.35 19.82
CA PRO A 266 5.73 8.13 20.76
C PRO A 266 5.61 9.62 20.45
N SER A 267 5.83 10.44 21.45
CA SER A 267 5.76 11.91 21.32
C SER A 267 6.77 12.46 20.33
N ARG A 268 7.86 11.73 20.10
CA ARG A 268 8.87 11.98 19.06
C ARG A 268 9.42 10.66 18.53
N PHE A 269 9.62 10.58 17.26
CA PHE A 269 10.33 9.50 16.60
C PHE A 269 11.09 9.98 15.38
#